data_7ce6eca01e81538fb093ba287c14e185
#
_entry.id   7ce6eca01e81538fb093ba287c14e185
#
_cell.length_a   1.000
_cell.length_b   1.000
_cell.length_c   1.000
_cell.angle_alpha   90.00
_cell.angle_beta   90.00
_cell.angle_gamma   90.00
#
_symmetry.space_group_name_H-M   'P 1'
#
loop_
_entity.id
_entity.type
_entity.pdbx_description
1 polymer ?
#
loop_
_entity_poly.entity_id
_entity_poly.type
_entity_poly.pdbx_seq_one_letter_code
_entity_poly.pdbx_strand_id
1 'polypeptide(L)'
;MKLLNLIAVGILALAAACWSPGGYAAAEAARPQTVRDGGHDFDFNFGTWKTHIKRILDPFSGTGQFIELNGTVSVRKVWDGRAQLEEIEADGPNGHWQGMTLFLYNPAAQQWSQTFANSKSGVLTAPLIGAFKDGRGELFSSDTFKDRSILVRGVWSDIKPDSHHFEESYSDDGGKTWAPAFIAELTRAN
;
A
#
# COMPACT_ATOMS: atom_id res chain seq x y z
N MET A 1 37.14 84.67 -27.84
CA MET A 1 36.73 85.83 -27.03
C MET A 1 35.94 85.38 -25.84
N LYS A 2 36.53 85.63 -24.67
CA LYS A 2 35.96 85.97 -23.35
C LYS A 2 34.72 85.07 -22.85
N LEU A 3 34.96 84.26 -21.86
CA LEU A 3 34.74 84.48 -20.40
C LEU A 3 33.22 84.44 -20.02
N LEU A 4 32.82 83.62 -19.12
CA LEU A 4 32.83 83.95 -17.68
C LEU A 4 32.40 82.70 -16.84
N ASN A 5 33.12 82.52 -15.75
CA ASN A 5 32.84 81.63 -14.62
C ASN A 5 31.53 81.98 -13.90
N LEU A 6 30.80 80.97 -13.39
CA LEU A 6 30.05 81.17 -12.15
C LEU A 6 30.15 79.90 -11.30
N ILE A 7 30.74 80.05 -10.14
CA ILE A 7 30.82 79.07 -9.07
C ILE A 7 29.48 79.09 -8.33
N ALA A 8 28.84 77.94 -8.19
CA ALA A 8 27.72 77.76 -7.26
C ALA A 8 28.12 76.69 -6.24
N VAL A 9 28.26 77.12 -4.99
CA VAL A 9 28.48 76.31 -3.81
C VAL A 9 27.21 75.60 -3.44
N GLY A 10 27.16 74.28 -3.61
CA GLY A 10 26.05 73.45 -3.15
C GLY A 10 26.41 72.68 -1.88
N ILE A 11 25.61 72.92 -0.88
CA ILE A 11 25.70 72.37 0.48
C ILE A 11 25.46 70.84 0.42
N LEU A 12 26.44 70.07 0.92
CA LEU A 12 26.35 68.63 1.07
C LEU A 12 25.54 68.30 2.33
N ALA A 13 24.30 67.86 2.17
CA ALA A 13 23.52 67.32 3.28
C ALA A 13 23.87 65.81 3.46
N LEU A 14 24.57 65.48 4.54
CA LEU A 14 24.79 64.10 4.96
C LEU A 14 23.45 63.50 5.45
N ALA A 15 22.85 62.61 4.66
CA ALA A 15 21.78 61.75 5.13
C ALA A 15 22.43 60.53 5.83
N ALA A 16 22.31 60.46 7.16
CA ALA A 16 22.66 59.30 7.93
C ALA A 16 21.62 58.18 7.66
N ALA A 17 21.99 57.19 6.86
CA ALA A 17 21.21 55.99 6.69
C ALA A 17 21.32 55.14 7.96
N CYS A 18 20.22 55.04 8.73
CA CYS A 18 20.07 54.08 9.82
C CYS A 18 19.96 52.68 9.23
N TRP A 19 21.05 51.93 9.29
CA TRP A 19 21.04 50.51 8.97
C TRP A 19 20.44 49.77 10.14
N SER A 20 19.16 49.31 10.00
CA SER A 20 18.54 48.35 10.90
C SER A 20 19.16 46.98 10.61
N PRO A 21 19.75 46.28 11.58
CA PRO A 21 20.14 44.89 11.37
C PRO A 21 18.88 44.07 11.21
N GLY A 22 18.58 43.69 9.98
CA GLY A 22 17.52 42.72 9.67
C GLY A 22 17.84 41.40 10.39
N GLY A 23 17.03 41.08 11.40
CA GLY A 23 17.12 39.78 12.06
C GLY A 23 16.85 38.70 11.04
N TYR A 24 17.87 37.92 10.72
CA TYR A 24 17.72 36.65 10.03
C TYR A 24 16.99 35.74 11.03
N ALA A 25 15.67 35.56 10.86
CA ALA A 25 14.96 34.49 11.50
C ALA A 25 15.65 33.21 11.02
N ALA A 26 16.36 32.54 11.91
CA ALA A 26 16.91 31.22 11.64
C ALA A 26 15.70 30.35 11.26
N ALA A 27 15.66 29.89 10.00
CA ALA A 27 14.69 28.91 9.57
C ALA A 27 14.86 27.70 10.51
N GLU A 28 13.88 27.45 11.34
CA GLU A 28 13.85 26.27 12.20
C GLU A 28 13.95 25.06 11.29
N ALA A 29 15.10 24.37 11.32
CA ALA A 29 15.34 23.19 10.53
C ALA A 29 14.24 22.20 10.88
N ALA A 30 13.38 21.90 9.91
CA ALA A 30 12.32 20.91 10.06
C ALA A 30 12.98 19.64 10.62
N ARG A 31 12.55 19.21 11.81
CA ARG A 31 13.01 17.95 12.41
C ARG A 31 12.78 16.86 11.39
N PRO A 32 13.76 15.95 11.13
CA PRO A 32 13.53 14.82 10.27
C PRO A 32 12.31 14.09 10.81
N GLN A 33 11.25 14.03 10.03
CA GLN A 33 10.12 13.16 10.36
C GLN A 33 10.69 11.75 10.36
N THR A 34 10.64 11.08 11.52
CA THR A 34 10.96 9.65 11.58
C THR A 34 9.94 8.95 10.69
N VAL A 35 10.41 8.54 9.53
CA VAL A 35 9.56 7.78 8.60
C VAL A 35 9.20 6.47 9.31
N ARG A 36 7.90 6.16 9.40
CA ARG A 36 7.42 4.95 10.05
C ARG A 36 7.96 3.73 9.29
N ASP A 37 8.63 2.83 10.01
CA ASP A 37 8.99 1.52 9.46
C ASP A 37 7.74 0.64 9.38
N GLY A 38 7.30 0.31 8.17
CA GLY A 38 6.15 -0.57 7.91
C GLY A 38 6.48 -2.06 7.98
N GLY A 39 7.71 -2.45 8.35
CA GLY A 39 8.16 -3.84 8.36
C GLY A 39 7.37 -4.79 9.27
N HIS A 40 6.56 -4.26 10.18
CA HIS A 40 5.70 -5.00 11.10
C HIS A 40 4.20 -4.90 10.78
N ASP A 41 3.83 -4.29 9.67
CA ASP A 41 2.43 -4.02 9.36
C ASP A 41 1.60 -5.29 9.13
N PHE A 42 2.23 -6.38 8.71
CA PHE A 42 1.59 -7.69 8.56
C PHE A 42 1.75 -8.63 9.78
N ASP A 43 2.25 -8.16 10.91
CA ASP A 43 2.45 -9.02 12.10
C ASP A 43 1.13 -9.59 12.65
N PHE A 44 0.01 -8.94 12.40
CA PHE A 44 -1.32 -9.44 12.76
C PHE A 44 -1.63 -10.80 12.11
N ASN A 45 -1.08 -11.05 10.91
CA ASN A 45 -1.40 -12.23 10.09
C ASN A 45 -0.76 -13.54 10.60
N PHE A 46 0.27 -13.46 11.47
CA PHE A 46 0.94 -14.66 11.96
C PHE A 46 0.03 -15.61 12.73
N GLY A 47 0.28 -16.91 12.56
CA GLY A 47 -0.40 -17.99 13.27
C GLY A 47 -1.35 -18.78 12.42
N THR A 48 -2.35 -19.41 13.05
CA THR A 48 -3.33 -20.27 12.37
C THR A 48 -4.72 -19.65 12.45
N TRP A 49 -5.42 -19.71 11.34
CA TRP A 49 -6.73 -19.11 11.14
C TRP A 49 -7.71 -20.11 10.53
N LYS A 50 -8.97 -20.00 10.89
CA LYS A 50 -10.07 -20.54 10.09
C LYS A 50 -10.42 -19.51 9.04
N THR A 51 -10.68 -19.93 7.81
CA THR A 51 -11.07 -19.02 6.73
C THR A 51 -12.37 -19.43 6.09
N HIS A 52 -13.21 -18.44 5.79
CA HIS A 52 -14.33 -18.55 4.87
C HIS A 52 -14.03 -17.68 3.64
N ILE A 53 -13.98 -18.32 2.47
CA ILE A 53 -13.61 -17.69 1.22
C ILE A 53 -14.81 -17.64 0.30
N LYS A 54 -15.08 -16.47 -0.27
CA LYS A 54 -16.04 -16.26 -1.36
C LYS A 54 -15.27 -15.85 -2.61
N ARG A 55 -15.30 -16.71 -3.63
CA ARG A 55 -14.68 -16.44 -4.92
C ARG A 55 -15.73 -16.15 -5.96
N ILE A 56 -15.73 -14.94 -6.51
CA ILE A 56 -16.65 -14.50 -7.57
C ILE A 56 -16.13 -15.03 -8.92
N LEU A 57 -16.97 -15.71 -9.69
CA LEU A 57 -16.55 -16.40 -10.91
C LEU A 57 -16.29 -15.44 -12.07
N ASP A 58 -17.07 -14.37 -12.14
CA ASP A 58 -16.89 -13.29 -13.11
C ASP A 58 -17.30 -11.95 -12.48
N PRO A 59 -16.34 -11.19 -11.96
CA PRO A 59 -16.60 -9.91 -11.32
C PRO A 59 -17.31 -8.88 -12.20
N PHE A 60 -17.13 -8.97 -13.51
CA PHE A 60 -17.70 -8.01 -14.47
C PHE A 60 -19.04 -8.44 -15.10
N SER A 61 -19.51 -9.65 -14.83
CA SER A 61 -20.74 -10.16 -15.44
C SER A 61 -22.04 -9.56 -14.87
N GLY A 62 -21.97 -8.97 -13.68
CA GLY A 62 -23.14 -8.53 -12.93
C GLY A 62 -24.04 -9.66 -12.41
N THR A 63 -23.71 -10.93 -12.68
CA THR A 63 -24.53 -12.08 -12.26
C THR A 63 -24.39 -12.41 -10.78
N GLY A 64 -23.31 -11.96 -10.14
CA GLY A 64 -23.02 -12.25 -8.74
C GLY A 64 -22.74 -13.73 -8.44
N GLN A 65 -22.47 -14.56 -9.46
CA GLN A 65 -22.15 -15.98 -9.25
C GLN A 65 -20.83 -16.14 -8.51
N PHE A 66 -20.84 -16.97 -7.48
CA PHE A 66 -19.66 -17.23 -6.66
C PHE A 66 -19.62 -18.69 -6.20
N ILE A 67 -18.48 -19.11 -5.72
CA ILE A 67 -18.28 -20.34 -4.95
C ILE A 67 -17.76 -19.98 -3.57
N GLU A 68 -18.09 -20.81 -2.59
CA GLU A 68 -17.60 -20.69 -1.21
C GLU A 68 -16.65 -21.83 -0.90
N LEU A 69 -15.59 -21.53 -0.16
CA LEU A 69 -14.66 -22.50 0.38
C LEU A 69 -14.50 -22.23 1.88
N ASN A 70 -14.31 -23.29 2.64
CA ASN A 70 -13.99 -23.20 4.06
C ASN A 70 -12.70 -23.97 4.34
N GLY A 71 -11.86 -23.42 5.20
CA GLY A 71 -10.57 -24.05 5.44
C GLY A 71 -9.75 -23.42 6.55
N THR A 72 -8.46 -23.62 6.44
CA THR A 72 -7.46 -23.11 7.37
C THR A 72 -6.37 -22.35 6.63
N VAL A 73 -5.80 -21.37 7.31
CA VAL A 73 -4.65 -20.60 6.85
C VAL A 73 -3.58 -20.67 7.94
N SER A 74 -2.36 -21.02 7.56
CA SER A 74 -1.19 -20.99 8.43
C SER A 74 -0.17 -19.99 7.93
N VAL A 75 0.22 -19.04 8.76
CA VAL A 75 1.18 -18.00 8.41
C VAL A 75 2.39 -18.06 9.32
N ARG A 76 3.56 -18.24 8.75
CA ARG A 76 4.83 -18.29 9.45
C ARG A 76 5.78 -17.19 9.08
N LYS A 77 6.58 -16.76 10.05
CA LYS A 77 7.64 -15.77 9.86
C LYS A 77 8.79 -16.33 9.04
N VAL A 78 9.33 -15.48 8.18
CA VAL A 78 10.63 -15.65 7.54
C VAL A 78 11.40 -14.34 7.74
N TRP A 79 12.72 -14.41 7.99
CA TRP A 79 13.58 -13.23 8.23
C TRP A 79 13.05 -12.27 9.30
N ASP A 80 12.70 -12.81 10.47
CA ASP A 80 12.16 -12.07 11.62
C ASP A 80 10.89 -11.27 11.32
N GLY A 81 10.08 -11.74 10.35
CA GLY A 81 8.80 -11.12 10.00
C GLY A 81 8.85 -10.17 8.79
N ARG A 82 10.05 -9.84 8.29
CA ARG A 82 10.16 -9.06 7.04
C ARG A 82 9.75 -9.82 5.79
N ALA A 83 9.61 -11.13 5.91
CA ALA A 83 8.94 -11.99 4.95
C ALA A 83 8.01 -12.93 5.71
N GLN A 84 6.92 -13.35 5.05
CA GLN A 84 5.95 -14.29 5.58
C GLN A 84 5.57 -15.28 4.50
N LEU A 85 5.37 -16.52 4.91
CA LEU A 85 4.79 -17.55 4.06
C LEU A 85 3.44 -17.94 4.65
N GLU A 86 2.41 -17.81 3.85
CA GLU A 86 1.05 -18.23 4.12
C GLU A 86 0.73 -19.48 3.31
N GLU A 87 0.13 -20.47 3.94
CA GLU A 87 -0.39 -21.69 3.33
C GLU A 87 -1.88 -21.78 3.61
N ILE A 88 -2.67 -22.02 2.56
CA ILE A 88 -4.13 -22.06 2.60
C ILE A 88 -4.58 -23.45 2.18
N GLU A 89 -5.37 -24.10 3.02
CA GLU A 89 -6.02 -25.37 2.74
C GLU A 89 -7.52 -25.19 2.87
N ALA A 90 -8.28 -25.38 1.81
CA ALA A 90 -9.72 -25.15 1.83
C ALA A 90 -10.49 -26.15 0.95
N ASP A 91 -11.71 -26.46 1.36
CA ASP A 91 -12.63 -27.32 0.64
C ASP A 91 -13.84 -26.54 0.14
N GLY A 92 -14.29 -26.87 -1.05
CA GLY A 92 -15.44 -26.25 -1.70
C GLY A 92 -16.11 -27.19 -2.70
N PRO A 93 -17.08 -26.69 -3.49
CA PRO A 93 -17.86 -27.53 -4.39
C PRO A 93 -17.03 -28.23 -5.48
N ASN A 94 -15.83 -27.71 -5.77
CA ASN A 94 -14.89 -28.27 -6.75
C ASN A 94 -13.78 -29.13 -6.11
N GLY A 95 -13.98 -29.56 -4.86
CA GLY A 95 -13.05 -30.36 -4.07
C GLY A 95 -12.02 -29.52 -3.33
N HIS A 96 -10.94 -30.18 -2.94
CA HIS A 96 -9.84 -29.58 -2.17
C HIS A 96 -9.04 -28.57 -3.01
N TRP A 97 -8.68 -27.45 -2.35
CA TRP A 97 -7.94 -26.36 -2.95
C TRP A 97 -6.81 -25.90 -2.01
N GLN A 98 -5.65 -25.68 -2.58
CA GLN A 98 -4.48 -25.26 -1.85
C GLN A 98 -3.92 -23.97 -2.47
N GLY A 99 -3.64 -23.00 -1.63
CA GLY A 99 -3.01 -21.74 -1.98
C GLY A 99 -1.78 -21.46 -1.13
N MET A 100 -0.90 -20.63 -1.66
CA MET A 100 0.28 -20.15 -0.96
C MET A 100 0.47 -18.68 -1.30
N THR A 101 0.77 -17.86 -0.28
CA THR A 101 1.12 -16.45 -0.47
C THR A 101 2.48 -16.16 0.14
N LEU A 102 3.35 -15.51 -0.62
CA LEU A 102 4.60 -14.96 -0.14
C LEU A 102 4.46 -13.45 0.02
N PHE A 103 4.70 -12.96 1.24
CA PHE A 103 4.78 -11.54 1.56
C PHE A 103 6.24 -11.14 1.77
N LEU A 104 6.69 -10.05 1.17
CA LEU A 104 8.04 -9.51 1.32
C LEU A 104 7.97 -8.02 1.61
N TYR A 105 8.72 -7.56 2.61
CA TYR A 105 8.89 -6.14 2.88
C TYR A 105 10.13 -5.57 2.21
N ASN A 106 9.97 -4.48 1.47
CA ASN A 106 11.07 -3.69 0.91
C ASN A 106 11.30 -2.44 1.78
N PRO A 107 12.34 -2.40 2.63
CA PRO A 107 12.58 -1.28 3.52
C PRO A 107 12.99 0.00 2.78
N ALA A 108 13.60 -0.09 1.60
CA ALA A 108 13.99 1.08 0.82
C ALA A 108 12.77 1.80 0.20
N ALA A 109 11.77 1.04 -0.26
CA ALA A 109 10.52 1.56 -0.79
C ALA A 109 9.45 1.74 0.28
N GLN A 110 9.64 1.15 1.48
CA GLN A 110 8.64 1.06 2.55
C GLN A 110 7.32 0.44 2.09
N GLN A 111 7.44 -0.61 1.30
CA GLN A 111 6.32 -1.31 0.68
C GLN A 111 6.40 -2.81 0.94
N TRP A 112 5.24 -3.42 1.02
CA TRP A 112 5.06 -4.85 0.96
C TRP A 112 4.75 -5.30 -0.46
N SER A 113 5.19 -6.49 -0.81
CA SER A 113 4.72 -7.24 -1.97
C SER A 113 4.04 -8.51 -1.50
N GLN A 114 2.93 -8.86 -2.15
CA GLN A 114 2.14 -10.08 -1.95
C GLN A 114 2.05 -10.82 -3.27
N THR A 115 2.59 -12.04 -3.32
CA THR A 115 2.59 -12.89 -4.52
C THR A 115 1.94 -14.21 -4.19
N PHE A 116 0.96 -14.61 -4.99
CA PHE A 116 0.13 -15.79 -4.75
C PHE A 116 0.48 -16.91 -5.75
N ALA A 117 0.28 -18.16 -5.32
CA ALA A 117 0.23 -19.34 -6.17
C ALA A 117 -0.83 -20.32 -5.67
N ASN A 118 -1.33 -21.18 -6.53
CA ASN A 118 -2.14 -22.33 -6.12
C ASN A 118 -1.57 -23.63 -6.70
N SER A 119 -1.85 -24.74 -6.01
CA SER A 119 -1.29 -26.04 -6.36
C SER A 119 -1.70 -26.57 -7.75
N LYS A 120 -2.84 -26.06 -8.29
CA LYS A 120 -3.33 -26.50 -9.62
C LYS A 120 -2.59 -25.83 -10.77
N SER A 121 -2.24 -24.54 -10.64
CA SER A 121 -1.51 -23.81 -11.67
C SER A 121 0.00 -23.95 -11.50
N GLY A 122 0.51 -23.98 -10.27
CA GLY A 122 1.94 -23.99 -9.95
C GLY A 122 2.68 -22.74 -10.43
N VAL A 123 1.97 -21.65 -10.69
CA VAL A 123 2.51 -20.40 -11.22
C VAL A 123 2.28 -19.28 -10.22
N LEU A 124 3.31 -18.48 -9.97
CA LEU A 124 3.21 -17.26 -9.17
C LEU A 124 2.48 -16.16 -9.95
N THR A 125 1.57 -15.46 -9.30
CA THR A 125 0.93 -14.26 -9.86
C THR A 125 1.91 -13.09 -9.93
N ALA A 126 1.57 -12.05 -10.68
CA ALA A 126 2.23 -10.76 -10.54
C ALA A 126 2.08 -10.27 -9.09
N PRO A 127 3.13 -9.67 -8.48
CA PRO A 127 3.05 -9.19 -7.12
C PRO A 127 2.11 -7.99 -6.99
N LEU A 128 1.21 -8.03 -6.02
CA LEU A 128 0.53 -6.85 -5.50
C LEU A 128 1.53 -6.06 -4.66
N ILE A 129 1.70 -4.76 -4.89
CA ILE A 129 2.65 -3.90 -4.19
C ILE A 129 1.92 -2.74 -3.53
N GLY A 130 2.24 -2.46 -2.27
CA GLY A 130 1.62 -1.37 -1.53
C GLY A 130 2.07 -1.26 -0.09
N ALA A 131 1.29 -0.59 0.73
CA ALA A 131 1.62 -0.30 2.11
C ALA A 131 0.36 -0.19 2.99
N PHE A 132 0.59 -0.12 4.30
CA PHE A 132 -0.47 0.14 5.27
C PHE A 132 -0.57 1.62 5.63
N LYS A 133 -1.79 2.07 5.75
CA LYS A 133 -2.13 3.39 6.29
C LYS A 133 -3.36 3.25 7.19
N ASP A 134 -3.28 3.82 8.38
CA ASP A 134 -4.39 3.88 9.35
C ASP A 134 -5.05 2.51 9.63
N GLY A 135 -4.22 1.44 9.76
CA GLY A 135 -4.69 0.09 10.03
C GLY A 135 -5.29 -0.65 8.83
N ARG A 136 -5.17 -0.11 7.61
CA ARG A 136 -5.64 -0.70 6.37
C ARG A 136 -4.48 -0.88 5.40
N GLY A 137 -4.31 -2.08 4.86
CA GLY A 137 -3.33 -2.38 3.81
C GLY A 137 -3.98 -2.31 2.43
N GLU A 138 -3.37 -1.58 1.50
CA GLU A 138 -3.79 -1.57 0.10
C GLU A 138 -2.60 -1.84 -0.81
N LEU A 139 -2.73 -2.89 -1.62
CA LEU A 139 -1.70 -3.33 -2.55
C LEU A 139 -2.30 -3.44 -3.96
N PHE A 140 -1.51 -3.11 -4.96
CA PHE A 140 -1.99 -3.01 -6.34
C PHE A 140 -1.07 -3.76 -7.31
N SER A 141 -1.66 -4.30 -8.38
CA SER A 141 -0.95 -4.78 -9.56
C SER A 141 -1.79 -4.55 -10.82
N SER A 142 -1.27 -4.98 -11.95
CA SER A 142 -2.00 -5.10 -13.20
C SER A 142 -1.96 -6.55 -13.69
N ASP A 143 -3.03 -7.01 -14.31
CA ASP A 143 -3.17 -8.37 -14.84
C ASP A 143 -4.12 -8.37 -16.05
N THR A 144 -4.40 -9.54 -16.56
CA THR A 144 -5.39 -9.79 -17.62
C THR A 144 -6.45 -10.76 -17.12
N PHE A 145 -7.72 -10.38 -17.25
CA PHE A 145 -8.86 -11.24 -16.94
C PHE A 145 -9.75 -11.41 -18.17
N LYS A 146 -9.85 -12.60 -18.73
CA LYS A 146 -10.66 -12.91 -19.94
C LYS A 146 -10.37 -11.92 -21.08
N ASP A 147 -9.09 -11.77 -21.42
CA ASP A 147 -8.57 -10.87 -22.48
C ASP A 147 -8.78 -9.36 -22.21
N ARG A 148 -9.18 -8.96 -21.00
CA ARG A 148 -9.24 -7.56 -20.58
C ARG A 148 -8.03 -7.22 -19.71
N SER A 149 -7.37 -6.12 -20.01
CA SER A 149 -6.40 -5.53 -19.08
C SER A 149 -7.13 -5.00 -17.85
N ILE A 150 -6.70 -5.40 -16.67
CA ILE A 150 -7.31 -4.99 -15.40
C ILE A 150 -6.25 -4.44 -14.44
N LEU A 151 -6.70 -3.56 -13.53
CA LEU A 151 -6.01 -3.31 -12.29
C LEU A 151 -6.55 -4.28 -11.23
N VAL A 152 -5.64 -4.78 -10.41
CA VAL A 152 -5.96 -5.64 -9.26
C VAL A 152 -5.63 -4.88 -7.99
N ARG A 153 -6.56 -4.88 -7.03
CA ARG A 153 -6.37 -4.29 -5.71
C ARG A 153 -6.64 -5.33 -4.65
N GLY A 154 -5.64 -5.58 -3.78
CA GLY A 154 -5.78 -6.36 -2.56
C GLY A 154 -5.91 -5.43 -1.36
N VAL A 155 -6.89 -5.67 -0.52
CA VAL A 155 -7.22 -4.86 0.65
C VAL A 155 -7.25 -5.73 1.90
N TRP A 156 -6.43 -5.40 2.88
CA TRP A 156 -6.45 -5.95 4.24
C TRP A 156 -7.12 -4.95 5.17
N SER A 157 -8.18 -5.36 5.83
CA SER A 157 -9.02 -4.49 6.67
C SER A 157 -9.61 -5.23 7.87
N ASP A 158 -10.35 -4.50 8.70
CA ASP A 158 -11.04 -5.02 9.89
C ASP A 158 -10.11 -5.82 10.82
N ILE A 159 -8.85 -5.38 10.89
CA ILE A 159 -7.78 -6.07 11.61
C ILE A 159 -8.00 -5.96 13.10
N LYS A 160 -8.18 -7.12 13.75
CA LYS A 160 -8.35 -7.32 15.18
C LYS A 160 -7.42 -8.44 15.65
N PRO A 161 -7.19 -8.62 16.95
CA PRO A 161 -6.35 -9.70 17.46
C PRO A 161 -6.80 -11.12 17.06
N ASP A 162 -8.11 -11.30 16.82
CA ASP A 162 -8.75 -12.58 16.56
C ASP A 162 -9.43 -12.71 15.21
N SER A 163 -9.41 -11.65 14.40
CA SER A 163 -10.03 -11.67 13.06
C SER A 163 -9.44 -10.61 12.14
N HIS A 164 -9.52 -10.84 10.84
CA HIS A 164 -9.24 -9.86 9.80
C HIS A 164 -9.91 -10.25 8.49
N HIS A 165 -9.96 -9.28 7.57
CA HIS A 165 -10.61 -9.40 6.27
C HIS A 165 -9.60 -9.13 5.16
N PHE A 166 -9.67 -9.92 4.08
CA PHE A 166 -8.97 -9.68 2.82
C PHE A 166 -9.96 -9.63 1.66
N GLU A 167 -9.86 -8.61 0.82
CA GLU A 167 -10.61 -8.51 -0.42
C GLU A 167 -9.67 -8.25 -1.59
N GLU A 168 -9.78 -9.05 -2.65
CA GLU A 168 -9.21 -8.75 -3.96
C GLU A 168 -10.31 -8.29 -4.89
N SER A 169 -10.09 -7.14 -5.53
CA SER A 169 -11.04 -6.51 -6.45
C SER A 169 -10.36 -6.16 -7.77
N TYR A 170 -11.12 -6.23 -8.86
CA TYR A 170 -10.68 -5.90 -10.22
C TYR A 170 -11.33 -4.63 -10.73
N SER A 171 -10.58 -3.88 -11.55
CA SER A 171 -11.06 -2.71 -12.27
C SER A 171 -10.64 -2.79 -13.73
N ASP A 172 -11.58 -2.61 -14.66
CA ASP A 172 -11.33 -2.51 -16.11
C ASP A 172 -11.50 -1.08 -16.66
N ASP A 173 -11.68 -0.09 -15.75
CA ASP A 173 -11.90 1.32 -16.07
C ASP A 173 -10.81 2.26 -15.52
N GLY A 174 -9.63 1.70 -15.21
CA GLY A 174 -8.48 2.46 -14.70
C GLY A 174 -8.60 2.83 -13.22
N GLY A 175 -9.30 2.02 -12.42
CA GLY A 175 -9.43 2.20 -10.97
C GLY A 175 -10.57 3.12 -10.54
N LYS A 176 -11.48 3.48 -11.43
CA LYS A 176 -12.66 4.32 -11.10
C LYS A 176 -13.71 3.51 -10.35
N THR A 177 -13.95 2.28 -10.78
CA THR A 177 -14.83 1.32 -10.12
C THR A 177 -14.09 0.01 -9.85
N TRP A 178 -14.50 -0.71 -8.80
CA TRP A 178 -13.89 -1.94 -8.36
C TRP A 178 -14.95 -3.02 -8.15
N ALA A 179 -14.76 -4.16 -8.79
CA ALA A 179 -15.61 -5.33 -8.67
C ALA A 179 -14.92 -6.40 -7.82
N PRO A 180 -15.49 -6.82 -6.68
CA PRO A 180 -14.90 -7.88 -5.86
C PRO A 180 -14.73 -9.18 -6.65
N ALA A 181 -13.56 -9.81 -6.51
CA ALA A 181 -13.21 -11.07 -7.18
C ALA A 181 -12.98 -12.20 -6.17
N PHE A 182 -12.38 -11.87 -5.02
CA PHE A 182 -12.08 -12.82 -3.95
C PHE A 182 -12.23 -12.13 -2.60
N ILE A 183 -12.90 -12.77 -1.66
CA ILE A 183 -13.10 -12.27 -0.31
C ILE A 183 -12.74 -13.39 0.66
N ALA A 184 -11.93 -13.09 1.67
CA ALA A 184 -11.61 -14.01 2.76
C ALA A 184 -11.88 -13.36 4.12
N GLU A 185 -12.70 -14.03 4.91
CA GLU A 185 -12.88 -13.75 6.34
C GLU A 185 -12.00 -14.71 7.12
N LEU A 186 -11.15 -14.18 7.99
CA LEU A 186 -10.25 -14.97 8.79
C LEU A 186 -10.56 -14.77 10.27
N THR A 187 -10.66 -15.88 11.01
CA THR A 187 -10.85 -15.89 12.46
C THR A 187 -9.79 -16.78 13.10
N ARG A 188 -9.25 -16.37 14.25
CA ARG A 188 -8.18 -17.11 14.92
C ARG A 188 -8.62 -18.56 15.19
N ALA A 189 -7.80 -19.54 14.79
CA ALA A 189 -8.01 -20.91 15.18
C ALA A 189 -7.57 -21.07 16.65
N ASN A 190 -8.44 -21.67 17.48
CA ASN A 190 -8.16 -21.99 18.89
C ASN A 190 -7.24 -23.20 18.98
#